data_adcfb788ec09593516ecc3a458365772
#
_entry.id   adcfb788ec09593516ecc3a458365772
#
_cell.length_a   1.000
_cell.length_b   1.000
_cell.length_c   1.000
_cell.angle_alpha   90.00
_cell.angle_beta   90.00
_cell.angle_gamma   90.00
#
_symmetry.space_group_name_H-M   'P 1'
#
loop_
_entity.id
_entity.type
_entity.pdbx_description
1 polymer ?
#
loop_
_entity_poly.entity_id
_entity_poly.type
_entity_poly.pdbx_seq_one_letter_code
_entity_poly.pdbx_strand_id
1 'polypeptide(L)'
;MGRTASSNYVQRMEDGTFWYEETPTGSINGSNKTFTLTASPNPTSSVELEVNGQTVVYTDDFSVSGDTLTTVISYPVGTTLRVRYRVEPS
;
A
#
# COMPACT_ATOMS: atom_id res chain seq x y z
N MET A 1 -16.38 -18.50 -0.06
CA MET A 1 -15.94 -18.17 -0.36
C MET A 1 -15.11 -17.93 -0.64
N GLY A 2 -14.98 -18.15 -0.79
CA GLY A 2 -13.95 -18.07 -1.02
C GLY A 2 -13.20 -17.03 -1.39
N ARG A 3 -12.95 -16.30 -0.62
CA ARG A 3 -12.12 -15.39 -0.88
C ARG A 3 -10.85 -15.98 -1.07
N THR A 4 -10.38 -15.94 -2.18
CA THR A 4 -9.07 -16.44 -2.43
C THR A 4 -8.08 -15.58 -1.71
N ALA A 5 -6.85 -15.92 -1.83
CA ALA A 5 -5.81 -15.13 -1.27
C ALA A 5 -5.58 -13.87 -2.07
N SER A 6 -6.60 -13.36 -2.66
CA SER A 6 -6.47 -12.16 -3.42
C SER A 6 -5.77 -11.09 -2.63
N SER A 7 -4.84 -10.42 -3.24
CA SER A 7 -4.09 -9.40 -2.57
C SER A 7 -4.80 -8.07 -2.55
N ASN A 8 -5.87 -7.92 -3.33
CA ASN A 8 -6.50 -6.61 -3.46
C ASN A 8 -7.88 -6.61 -2.87
N TYR A 9 -8.14 -5.65 -2.04
CA TYR A 9 -9.39 -5.57 -1.31
C TYR A 9 -9.81 -4.12 -1.15
N VAL A 10 -11.07 -3.83 -1.48
CA VAL A 10 -11.62 -2.50 -1.34
C VAL A 10 -12.93 -2.60 -0.59
N GLN A 11 -13.08 -1.78 0.43
CA GLN A 11 -14.30 -1.74 1.21
C GLN A 11 -14.80 -0.31 1.32
N ARG A 12 -16.08 -0.11 0.99
CA ARG A 12 -16.69 1.20 1.10
C ARG A 12 -17.43 1.32 2.42
N MET A 13 -17.16 2.40 3.13
CA MET A 13 -17.83 2.70 4.39
C MET A 13 -19.07 3.53 4.11
N GLU A 14 -19.96 3.62 5.13
CA GLU A 14 -21.21 4.34 4.95
C GLU A 14 -21.03 5.83 4.71
N ASP A 15 -19.94 6.39 5.21
CA ASP A 15 -19.68 7.81 5.05
C ASP A 15 -18.99 8.14 3.73
N GLY A 16 -18.84 7.15 2.85
CA GLY A 16 -18.19 7.39 1.57
C GLY A 16 -16.70 7.11 1.58
N THR A 17 -16.14 6.73 2.71
CA THR A 17 -14.72 6.38 2.77
C THR A 17 -14.50 5.03 2.14
N PHE A 18 -13.45 4.92 1.33
CA PHE A 18 -13.05 3.64 0.76
C PHE A 18 -11.77 3.17 1.43
N TRP A 19 -11.77 1.92 1.88
CA TRP A 19 -10.58 1.29 2.43
C TRP A 19 -9.99 0.36 1.38
N TYR A 20 -8.70 0.49 1.16
CA TYR A 20 -7.97 -0.33 0.20
C TYR A 20 -6.95 -1.17 0.93
N GLU A 21 -6.82 -2.41 0.51
CA GLU A 21 -5.78 -3.30 1.01
C GLU A 21 -5.29 -4.08 -0.19
N GLU A 22 -4.02 -3.90 -0.56
CA GLU A 22 -3.54 -4.43 -1.82
C GLU A 22 -2.03 -4.61 -1.79
N THR A 23 -1.54 -5.34 -2.77
CA THR A 23 -0.12 -5.40 -3.05
C THR A 23 0.18 -4.25 -3.99
N PRO A 24 1.04 -3.31 -3.60
CA PRO A 24 1.36 -2.20 -4.51
C PRO A 24 1.98 -2.73 -5.79
N THR A 25 1.65 -2.06 -6.90
CA THR A 25 2.11 -2.48 -8.20
C THR A 25 3.55 -2.04 -8.41
N GLY A 26 4.40 -2.98 -8.76
CA GLY A 26 5.80 -2.71 -9.00
C GLY A 26 6.62 -3.96 -8.81
N SER A 27 7.83 -3.96 -9.33
CA SER A 27 8.70 -5.12 -9.24
C SER A 27 9.47 -5.12 -7.94
N ILE A 28 9.61 -6.29 -7.33
CA ILE A 28 10.47 -6.47 -6.17
C ILE A 28 11.68 -7.22 -6.65
N ASN A 29 12.71 -6.47 -7.03
CA ASN A 29 13.87 -7.05 -7.71
C ASN A 29 15.21 -6.64 -7.12
N GLY A 30 15.19 -6.06 -5.93
CA GLY A 30 16.42 -5.65 -5.27
C GLY A 30 16.89 -4.26 -5.65
N SER A 31 16.20 -3.60 -6.59
CA SER A 31 16.60 -2.28 -7.05
C SER A 31 15.45 -1.28 -7.04
N ASN A 32 14.23 -1.74 -7.27
CA ASN A 32 13.10 -0.86 -7.41
C ASN A 32 12.62 -0.35 -6.06
N LYS A 33 12.36 0.95 -5.97
CA LYS A 33 11.84 1.58 -4.77
C LYS A 33 10.51 2.26 -4.99
N THR A 34 9.97 2.21 -6.20
CA THR A 34 8.77 2.94 -6.56
C THR A 34 7.65 1.98 -6.90
N PHE A 35 6.50 2.20 -6.28
CA PHE A 35 5.33 1.35 -6.46
C PHE A 35 4.11 2.22 -6.68
N THR A 36 3.08 1.67 -7.32
CA THR A 36 1.86 2.41 -7.63
C THR A 36 0.70 1.80 -6.87
N LEU A 37 -0.13 2.67 -6.30
CA LEU A 37 -1.35 2.28 -5.61
C LEU A 37 -2.53 2.41 -6.55
N THR A 38 -3.60 1.70 -6.24
CA THR A 38 -4.83 1.77 -7.04
C THR A 38 -5.46 3.15 -6.95
N ALA A 39 -5.35 3.79 -5.80
CA ALA A 39 -5.95 5.11 -5.59
C ALA A 39 -4.98 5.97 -4.78
N SER A 40 -5.27 7.26 -4.72
CA SER A 40 -4.45 8.18 -3.93
C SER A 40 -4.99 8.23 -2.51
N PRO A 41 -4.21 7.85 -1.51
CA PRO A 41 -4.67 7.87 -0.12
C PRO A 41 -5.11 9.26 0.31
N ASN A 42 -6.16 9.31 1.10
CA ASN A 42 -6.67 10.56 1.64
C ASN A 42 -7.24 10.29 3.03
N PRO A 43 -6.58 10.69 4.09
CA PRO A 43 -5.32 11.44 4.10
C PRO A 43 -4.14 10.54 3.75
N THR A 44 -3.10 11.17 3.24
CA THR A 44 -1.90 10.43 2.87
C THR A 44 -1.33 9.66 4.05
N SER A 45 -1.44 10.21 5.24
CA SER A 45 -0.90 9.57 6.44
C SER A 45 -1.66 8.31 6.84
N SER A 46 -2.76 7.98 6.16
CA SER A 46 -3.50 6.77 6.48
C SER A 46 -2.79 5.50 5.99
N VAL A 47 -1.74 5.65 5.19
CA VAL A 47 -1.08 4.51 4.56
C VAL A 47 -0.30 3.70 5.59
N GLU A 48 -0.52 2.39 5.58
CA GLU A 48 0.25 1.43 6.36
C GLU A 48 0.87 0.45 5.39
N LEU A 49 2.16 0.25 5.49
CA LEU A 49 2.88 -0.69 4.65
C LEU A 49 3.41 -1.83 5.51
N GLU A 50 3.18 -3.05 5.05
CA GLU A 50 3.73 -4.23 5.69
C GLU A 50 4.77 -4.85 4.78
N VAL A 51 5.89 -5.19 5.36
CA VAL A 51 6.98 -5.86 4.66
C VAL A 51 7.16 -7.21 5.34
N ASN A 52 6.87 -8.28 4.62
CA ASN A 52 6.94 -9.64 5.14
C ASN A 52 6.12 -9.78 6.43
N GLY A 53 4.97 -9.09 6.48
CA GLY A 53 4.07 -9.19 7.61
C GLY A 53 4.35 -8.22 8.74
N GLN A 54 5.37 -7.37 8.62
CA GLN A 54 5.70 -6.40 9.64
C GLN A 54 5.41 -5.00 9.15
N THR A 55 4.70 -4.23 9.96
CA THR A 55 4.39 -2.85 9.62
C THR A 55 5.63 -1.98 9.74
N VAL A 56 5.89 -1.19 8.70
CA VAL A 56 6.99 -0.24 8.70
C VAL A 56 6.43 1.18 8.83
N VAL A 57 7.29 2.13 9.14
CA VAL A 57 6.87 3.45 9.60
C VAL A 57 6.78 4.43 8.43
N TYR A 58 5.63 5.09 8.31
CA TYR A 58 5.42 6.10 7.28
C TYR A 58 6.39 7.26 7.50
N THR A 59 6.94 7.72 6.41
CA THR A 59 7.96 8.74 6.25
C THR A 59 9.35 8.33 6.67
N ASP A 60 9.50 7.39 7.61
CA ASP A 60 10.83 6.88 7.95
C ASP A 60 11.27 5.79 6.97
N ASP A 61 10.35 4.86 6.66
CA ASP A 61 10.67 3.71 5.82
C ASP A 61 10.11 3.84 4.42
N PHE A 62 9.09 4.67 4.26
CA PHE A 62 8.50 4.89 2.94
C PHE A 62 7.74 6.20 2.96
N SER A 63 7.42 6.69 1.77
CA SER A 63 6.61 7.89 1.62
C SER A 63 5.62 7.69 0.49
N VAL A 64 4.58 8.52 0.46
CA VAL A 64 3.54 8.44 -0.56
C VAL A 64 3.26 9.83 -1.08
N SER A 65 3.17 9.94 -2.40
CA SER A 65 2.78 11.18 -3.06
C SER A 65 1.76 10.82 -4.13
N GLY A 66 0.52 11.30 -3.97
CA GLY A 66 -0.54 10.88 -4.86
C GLY A 66 -0.75 9.38 -4.74
N ASP A 67 -0.62 8.66 -5.84
CA ASP A 67 -0.74 7.21 -5.85
C ASP A 67 0.62 6.52 -5.94
N THR A 68 1.71 7.24 -5.72
CA THR A 68 3.05 6.68 -5.82
C THR A 68 3.62 6.45 -4.42
N LEU A 69 4.01 5.21 -4.16
CA LEU A 69 4.65 4.84 -2.91
C LEU A 69 6.12 4.62 -3.18
N THR A 70 6.97 5.27 -2.40
CA THR A 70 8.42 5.16 -2.57
C THR A 70 9.02 4.64 -1.27
N THR A 71 9.78 3.54 -1.35
CA THR A 71 10.45 2.99 -0.19
C THR A 71 11.84 3.60 -0.06
N VAL A 72 12.32 3.67 1.18
CA VAL A 72 13.65 4.21 1.43
C VAL A 72 14.73 3.25 0.94
N ILE A 73 14.48 1.96 1.08
CA ILE A 73 15.41 0.95 0.59
C ILE A 73 14.71 0.11 -0.46
N SER A 74 15.51 -0.54 -1.31
CA SER A 74 14.96 -1.52 -2.23
C SER A 74 14.90 -2.87 -1.53
N TYR A 75 13.87 -3.64 -1.84
CA TYR A 75 13.68 -4.94 -1.19
C TYR A 75 14.09 -6.06 -2.12
N PRO A 76 14.66 -7.12 -1.57
CA PRO A 76 15.12 -8.23 -2.42
C PRO A 76 13.97 -9.05 -2.95
N VAL A 77 14.23 -9.78 -4.00
CA VAL A 77 13.30 -10.74 -4.57
C VAL A 77 12.82 -11.67 -3.45
N GLY A 78 11.51 -11.90 -3.42
CA GLY A 78 10.93 -12.75 -2.39
C GLY A 78 10.28 -11.98 -1.25
N THR A 79 10.51 -10.67 -1.20
CA THR A 79 9.85 -9.83 -0.19
C THR A 79 8.38 -9.66 -0.54
N THR A 80 7.53 -9.73 0.47
CA THR A 80 6.10 -9.52 0.30
C THR A 80 5.75 -8.14 0.82
N LEU A 81 5.09 -7.34 -0.02
CA LEU A 81 4.63 -6.02 0.36
C LEU A 81 3.11 -6.02 0.37
N ARG A 82 2.54 -5.36 1.37
CA ARG A 82 1.11 -5.18 1.43
C ARG A 82 0.83 -3.80 1.99
N VAL A 83 -0.08 -3.09 1.35
CA VAL A 83 -0.38 -1.72 1.74
C VAL A 83 -1.86 -1.62 2.06
N ARG A 84 -2.17 -0.80 3.06
CA ARG A 84 -3.54 -0.54 3.47
C ARG A 84 -3.67 0.95 3.69
N TYR A 85 -4.75 1.51 3.16
CA TYR A 85 -4.97 2.94 3.26
C TYR A 85 -6.44 3.23 3.02
N ARG A 86 -6.82 4.46 3.33
CA ARG A 86 -8.19 4.87 3.07
C ARG A 86 -8.21 6.08 2.17
N VAL A 87 -9.34 6.26 1.51
CA VAL A 87 -9.61 7.43 0.69
C VAL A 87 -10.91 8.03 1.19
N GLU A 88 -10.82 9.13 1.91
CA GLU A 88 -11.98 9.83 2.44
C GLU A 88 -12.56 10.74 1.36
N PRO A 89 -13.87 10.99 1.41
CA PRO A 89 -14.45 11.95 0.47
C PRO A 89 -13.86 13.32 0.69
N SER A 90 -13.62 14.03 -0.38
CA SER A 90 -13.02 15.37 -0.30
C SER A 90 -14.08 16.45 -0.24
#